data_547b864d35b686b3c9317e1fba1eb9be
#
_entry.id   547b864d35b686b3c9317e1fba1eb9be
#
_cell.length_a   1.000
_cell.length_b   1.000
_cell.length_c   1.000
_cell.angle_alpha   90.00
_cell.angle_beta   90.00
_cell.angle_gamma   90.00
#
_symmetry.space_group_name_H-M   'P 1'
#
loop_
_entity.id
_entity.type
_entity.pdbx_description
1 polymer ?
#
loop_
_entity_poly.entity_id
_entity_poly.type
_entity_poly.pdbx_seq_one_letter_code
_entity_poly.pdbx_strand_id
1 'polypeptide(L)'
;MKQITFKQYRSIDLVMLCVLTAVFEGIVTFAPSEWFALQAMSVSITLAMTCIAMLRWNTFAVLPAIVGSLAFCVSSNATLQQYLIYCVGNIACLIAVPIVQRIDKEKIRLRFLRRTSFAIIVYLCMALGKWIVSLLFEITISSLIAFVATDILSLLFAVLVLYICKGLDGVIEDQKAYLIRLDEERKAEQEAFFGDQF
;
A
#
# COMPACT_ATOMS: atom_id res chain seq x y z
N MET A 1 -16.54 -26.88 -10.39
CA MET A 1 -16.27 -25.64 -9.64
C MET A 1 -16.28 -24.47 -10.62
N LYS A 2 -17.01 -23.36 -10.33
CA LYS A 2 -16.96 -22.15 -11.19
C LYS A 2 -15.53 -21.58 -11.15
N GLN A 3 -14.85 -21.53 -12.28
CA GLN A 3 -13.56 -20.87 -12.37
C GLN A 3 -13.75 -19.36 -12.12
N ILE A 4 -13.06 -18.86 -11.11
CA ILE A 4 -13.06 -17.41 -10.77
C ILE A 4 -12.32 -16.69 -11.89
N THR A 5 -12.96 -15.69 -12.52
CA THR A 5 -12.30 -14.89 -13.55
C THR A 5 -11.23 -13.99 -12.93
N PHE A 6 -10.18 -13.65 -13.69
CA PHE A 6 -9.10 -12.76 -13.25
C PHE A 6 -9.63 -11.42 -12.69
N LYS A 7 -10.70 -10.88 -13.29
CA LYS A 7 -11.33 -9.63 -12.80
C LYS A 7 -11.99 -9.82 -11.42
N GLN A 8 -12.66 -10.94 -11.19
CA GLN A 8 -13.25 -11.27 -9.90
C GLN A 8 -12.19 -11.46 -8.82
N TYR A 9 -11.12 -12.20 -9.13
CA TYR A 9 -9.99 -12.38 -8.21
C TYR A 9 -9.38 -11.04 -7.80
N ARG A 10 -9.10 -10.15 -8.77
CA ARG A 10 -8.58 -8.81 -8.49
C ARG A 10 -9.49 -8.01 -7.59
N SER A 11 -10.81 -8.03 -7.86
CA SER A 11 -11.78 -7.28 -7.05
C SER A 11 -11.82 -7.79 -5.61
N ILE A 12 -11.83 -9.11 -5.42
CA ILE A 12 -11.83 -9.73 -4.08
C ILE A 12 -10.54 -9.37 -3.33
N ASP A 13 -9.39 -9.48 -3.97
CA ASP A 13 -8.10 -9.16 -3.36
C ASP A 13 -8.00 -7.68 -2.95
N LEU A 14 -8.45 -6.77 -3.82
CA LEU A 14 -8.47 -5.33 -3.52
C LEU A 14 -9.45 -4.99 -2.39
N VAL A 15 -10.62 -5.60 -2.36
CA VAL A 15 -11.59 -5.42 -1.25
C VAL A 15 -10.97 -5.93 0.06
N MET A 16 -10.33 -7.10 0.05
CA MET A 16 -9.63 -7.61 1.23
C MET A 16 -8.54 -6.65 1.71
N LEU A 17 -7.70 -6.15 0.81
CA LEU A 17 -6.66 -5.18 1.14
C LEU A 17 -7.26 -3.89 1.72
N CYS A 18 -8.36 -3.38 1.15
CA CYS A 18 -9.03 -2.19 1.67
C CYS A 18 -9.62 -2.41 3.06
N VAL A 19 -10.29 -3.55 3.29
CA VAL A 19 -10.86 -3.89 4.61
C VAL A 19 -9.76 -4.04 5.66
N LEU A 20 -8.68 -4.77 5.34
CA LEU A 20 -7.54 -4.89 6.23
C LEU A 20 -6.91 -3.52 6.53
N THR A 21 -6.75 -2.66 5.52
CA THR A 21 -6.24 -1.31 5.71
C THR A 21 -7.13 -0.51 6.65
N ALA A 22 -8.44 -0.51 6.43
CA ALA A 22 -9.38 0.24 7.27
C ALA A 22 -9.36 -0.21 8.73
N VAL A 23 -9.40 -1.53 8.95
CA VAL A 23 -9.41 -2.11 10.31
C VAL A 23 -8.12 -1.82 11.05
N PHE A 24 -6.97 -2.11 10.43
CA PHE A 24 -5.68 -1.89 11.08
C PHE A 24 -5.35 -0.41 11.26
N GLU A 25 -5.67 0.45 10.29
CA GLU A 25 -5.49 1.90 10.43
C GLU A 25 -6.35 2.45 11.56
N GLY A 26 -7.61 2.02 11.66
CA GLY A 26 -8.49 2.39 12.76
C GLY A 26 -7.90 2.00 14.12
N ILE A 27 -7.42 0.76 14.27
CA ILE A 27 -6.82 0.28 15.53
C ILE A 27 -5.55 1.09 15.87
N VAL A 28 -4.64 1.28 14.90
CA VAL A 28 -3.36 1.96 15.12
C VAL A 28 -3.55 3.45 15.39
N THR A 29 -4.60 4.07 14.86
CA THR A 29 -4.90 5.50 15.11
C THR A 29 -5.64 5.68 16.43
N PHE A 30 -6.59 4.80 16.75
CA PHE A 30 -7.42 4.93 17.96
C PHE A 30 -6.64 4.60 19.24
N ALA A 31 -5.87 3.50 19.25
CA ALA A 31 -5.19 3.05 20.46
C ALA A 31 -4.20 4.10 21.03
N PRO A 32 -3.33 4.74 20.22
CA PRO A 32 -2.44 5.78 20.74
C PRO A 32 -3.15 7.07 21.19
N SER A 33 -4.25 7.46 20.55
CA SER A 33 -5.00 8.66 20.94
C SER A 33 -5.55 8.57 22.35
N GLU A 34 -5.92 7.36 22.79
CA GLU A 34 -6.41 7.08 24.15
C GLU A 34 -5.28 6.97 25.16
N TRP A 35 -4.11 6.41 24.76
CA TRP A 35 -3.03 6.12 25.71
C TRP A 35 -1.97 7.21 25.81
N PHE A 36 -1.78 8.01 24.77
CA PHE A 36 -0.74 9.03 24.69
C PHE A 36 -1.28 10.35 24.14
N ALA A 37 -1.84 11.17 25.01
CA ALA A 37 -2.46 12.46 24.67
C ALA A 37 -1.53 13.51 24.02
N LEU A 38 -0.21 13.30 24.00
CA LEU A 38 0.81 14.25 23.51
C LEU A 38 1.68 13.67 22.39
N GLN A 39 1.08 12.90 21.47
CA GLN A 39 1.87 12.33 20.36
C GLN A 39 2.20 13.37 19.29
N ALA A 40 3.50 13.63 19.12
CA ALA A 40 4.03 14.42 18.02
C ALA A 40 4.20 13.61 16.71
N MET A 41 4.10 12.28 16.77
CA MET A 41 4.32 11.37 15.64
C MET A 41 3.16 10.40 15.52
N SER A 42 2.69 10.16 14.29
CA SER A 42 1.67 9.17 13.98
C SER A 42 2.28 7.96 13.27
N VAL A 43 1.80 6.76 13.60
CA VAL A 43 2.08 5.55 12.82
C VAL A 43 0.86 5.25 11.98
N SER A 44 1.05 5.08 10.68
CA SER A 44 0.00 4.72 9.74
C SER A 44 0.36 3.43 8.98
N ILE A 45 -0.58 2.53 8.89
CA ILE A 45 -0.45 1.30 8.09
C ILE A 45 -0.75 1.57 6.62
N THR A 46 -1.45 2.66 6.32
CA THR A 46 -1.88 3.04 4.97
C THR A 46 -0.72 3.01 3.96
N LEU A 47 0.48 3.50 4.33
CA LEU A 47 1.65 3.48 3.46
C LEU A 47 2.08 2.05 3.12
N ALA A 48 2.16 1.16 4.11
CA ALA A 48 2.55 -0.24 3.91
C ALA A 48 1.58 -0.97 2.97
N MET A 49 0.28 -0.82 3.21
CA MET A 49 -0.77 -1.45 2.40
C MET A 49 -0.83 -0.88 0.99
N THR A 50 -0.60 0.42 0.82
CA THR A 50 -0.47 1.07 -0.49
C THR A 50 0.73 0.51 -1.26
N CYS A 51 1.87 0.32 -0.61
CA CYS A 51 3.06 -0.29 -1.22
C CYS A 51 2.78 -1.74 -1.66
N ILE A 52 2.15 -2.56 -0.83
CA ILE A 52 1.77 -3.94 -1.18
C ILE A 52 0.81 -3.94 -2.37
N ALA A 53 -0.25 -3.13 -2.33
CA ALA A 53 -1.21 -3.02 -3.41
C ALA A 53 -0.58 -2.53 -4.71
N MET A 54 0.41 -1.63 -4.64
CA MET A 54 1.14 -1.13 -5.82
C MET A 54 1.99 -2.21 -6.47
N LEU A 55 2.64 -3.06 -5.70
CA LEU A 55 3.41 -4.20 -6.22
C LEU A 55 2.49 -5.25 -6.85
N ARG A 56 1.32 -5.49 -6.26
CA ARG A 56 0.32 -6.47 -6.75
C ARG A 56 -0.46 -5.97 -7.97
N TRP A 57 -1.00 -4.76 -7.89
CA TRP A 57 -2.04 -4.24 -8.79
C TRP A 57 -1.71 -2.87 -9.41
N ASN A 58 -0.48 -2.36 -9.26
CA ASN A 58 -0.04 -1.06 -9.79
C ASN A 58 -0.97 0.11 -9.42
N THR A 59 -1.70 0.67 -10.39
CA THR A 59 -2.57 1.84 -10.23
C THR A 59 -3.71 1.65 -9.23
N PHE A 60 -4.15 0.41 -8.99
CA PHE A 60 -5.21 0.14 -8.02
C PHE A 60 -4.77 0.33 -6.55
N ALA A 61 -3.48 0.61 -6.31
CA ALA A 61 -2.96 1.01 -5.00
C ALA A 61 -3.63 2.27 -4.44
N VAL A 62 -4.23 3.08 -5.27
CA VAL A 62 -4.99 4.27 -4.84
C VAL A 62 -6.19 3.90 -3.94
N LEU A 63 -6.77 2.72 -4.09
CA LEU A 63 -7.93 2.30 -3.30
C LEU A 63 -7.57 2.14 -1.81
N PRO A 64 -6.60 1.31 -1.40
CA PRO A 64 -6.19 1.24 0.01
C PRO A 64 -5.59 2.57 0.51
N ALA A 65 -4.96 3.39 -0.34
CA ALA A 65 -4.49 4.71 0.05
C ALA A 65 -5.63 5.64 0.48
N ILE A 66 -6.73 5.69 -0.26
CA ILE A 66 -7.92 6.49 0.09
C ILE A 66 -8.63 5.89 1.30
N VAL A 67 -8.86 4.58 1.31
CA VAL A 67 -9.58 3.90 2.40
C VAL A 67 -8.84 4.03 3.72
N GLY A 68 -7.52 3.89 3.72
CA GLY A 68 -6.70 4.10 4.91
C GLY A 68 -6.75 5.55 5.40
N SER A 69 -6.68 6.53 4.49
CA SER A 69 -6.83 7.94 4.84
C SER A 69 -8.20 8.24 5.46
N LEU A 70 -9.27 7.66 4.92
CA LEU A 70 -10.61 7.78 5.49
C LEU A 70 -10.66 7.18 6.89
N ALA A 71 -10.13 5.96 7.07
CA ALA A 71 -10.09 5.30 8.38
C ALA A 71 -9.30 6.12 9.40
N PHE A 72 -8.14 6.66 9.01
CA PHE A 72 -7.34 7.57 9.82
C PHE A 72 -8.15 8.80 10.25
N CYS A 73 -8.78 9.50 9.30
CA CYS A 73 -9.53 10.71 9.58
C CYS A 73 -10.75 10.46 10.47
N VAL A 74 -11.46 9.34 10.28
CA VAL A 74 -12.59 8.94 11.13
C VAL A 74 -12.12 8.65 12.56
N SER A 75 -11.03 7.90 12.71
CA SER A 75 -10.52 7.49 14.03
C SER A 75 -9.86 8.64 14.80
N SER A 76 -9.33 9.65 14.11
CA SER A 76 -8.70 10.84 14.72
C SER A 76 -9.65 12.02 14.93
N ASN A 77 -10.95 11.88 14.63
CA ASN A 77 -11.91 12.99 14.65
C ASN A 77 -11.45 14.20 13.83
N ALA A 78 -10.93 13.94 12.63
CA ALA A 78 -10.31 14.96 11.78
C ALA A 78 -11.31 16.02 11.30
N THR A 79 -10.83 17.24 11.02
CA THR A 79 -11.60 18.31 10.39
C THR A 79 -11.84 18.02 8.90
N LEU A 80 -12.84 18.66 8.28
CA LEU A 80 -13.10 18.54 6.84
C LEU A 80 -11.88 18.86 5.97
N GLN A 81 -11.08 19.85 6.37
CA GLN A 81 -9.83 20.21 5.70
C GLN A 81 -8.83 19.04 5.73
N GLN A 82 -8.69 18.37 6.88
CA GLN A 82 -7.81 17.20 7.02
C GLN A 82 -8.30 16.04 6.16
N TYR A 83 -9.60 15.78 6.06
CA TYR A 83 -10.14 14.79 5.13
C TYR A 83 -9.70 15.06 3.69
N LEU A 84 -9.79 16.30 3.21
CA LEU A 84 -9.37 16.65 1.87
C LEU A 84 -7.85 16.48 1.70
N ILE A 85 -7.05 16.96 2.66
CA ILE A 85 -5.58 16.84 2.60
C ILE A 85 -5.14 15.37 2.56
N TYR A 86 -5.67 14.53 3.43
CA TYR A 86 -5.24 13.12 3.49
C TYR A 86 -5.81 12.28 2.37
N CYS A 87 -7.12 12.37 2.08
CA CYS A 87 -7.73 11.52 1.05
C CYS A 87 -7.29 11.91 -0.36
N VAL A 88 -7.31 13.21 -0.70
CA VAL A 88 -6.91 13.68 -2.03
C VAL A 88 -5.38 13.67 -2.15
N GLY A 89 -4.66 14.09 -1.11
CA GLY A 89 -3.19 14.10 -1.11
C GLY A 89 -2.59 12.70 -1.32
N ASN A 90 -3.18 11.67 -0.72
CA ASN A 90 -2.67 10.29 -0.87
C ASN A 90 -2.90 9.70 -2.27
N ILE A 91 -3.78 10.28 -3.11
CA ILE A 91 -3.91 9.91 -4.53
C ILE A 91 -2.58 10.13 -5.28
N ALA A 92 -1.74 11.04 -4.79
CA ALA A 92 -0.41 11.29 -5.38
C ALA A 92 0.52 10.06 -5.34
N CYS A 93 0.18 8.98 -4.62
CA CYS A 93 0.87 7.69 -4.75
C CYS A 93 0.90 7.20 -6.21
N LEU A 94 -0.08 7.59 -7.04
CA LEU A 94 -0.10 7.25 -8.47
C LEU A 94 1.10 7.79 -9.25
N ILE A 95 1.72 8.88 -8.79
CA ILE A 95 2.94 9.43 -9.40
C ILE A 95 4.11 8.45 -9.29
N ALA A 96 4.12 7.63 -8.22
CA ALA A 96 5.15 6.59 -8.04
C ALA A 96 4.97 5.41 -9.02
N VAL A 97 3.77 5.15 -9.54
CA VAL A 97 3.48 3.99 -10.40
C VAL A 97 4.40 3.89 -11.62
N PRO A 98 4.56 4.94 -12.46
CA PRO A 98 5.43 4.86 -13.63
C PRO A 98 6.90 4.69 -13.25
N ILE A 99 7.33 5.18 -12.09
CA ILE A 99 8.69 5.00 -11.58
C ILE A 99 8.89 3.53 -11.21
N VAL A 100 7.93 2.95 -10.50
CA VAL A 100 7.96 1.55 -10.04
C VAL A 100 7.87 0.56 -11.21
N GLN A 101 7.09 0.88 -12.24
CA GLN A 101 6.99 0.04 -13.45
C GLN A 101 8.31 -0.06 -14.22
N ARG A 102 9.17 0.96 -14.13
CA ARG A 102 10.52 0.91 -14.73
C ARG A 102 11.51 0.09 -13.90
N ILE A 103 11.23 -0.13 -12.63
CA ILE A 103 12.03 -0.96 -11.75
C ILE A 103 11.48 -2.38 -11.85
N ASP A 104 12.35 -3.34 -12.13
CA ASP A 104 12.02 -4.76 -12.13
C ASP A 104 11.48 -5.15 -10.74
N LYS A 105 10.21 -5.55 -10.68
CA LYS A 105 9.51 -5.90 -9.43
C LYS A 105 10.18 -7.07 -8.70
N GLU A 106 10.75 -8.01 -9.44
CA GLU A 106 11.50 -9.12 -8.87
C GLU A 106 12.75 -8.62 -8.11
N LYS A 107 13.42 -7.61 -8.65
CA LYS A 107 14.56 -6.99 -7.96
C LYS A 107 14.14 -6.19 -6.72
N ILE A 108 12.91 -5.65 -6.69
CA ILE A 108 12.36 -5.02 -5.47
C ILE A 108 12.14 -6.11 -4.41
N ARG A 109 11.62 -7.27 -4.80
CA ARG A 109 11.40 -8.40 -3.88
C ARG A 109 12.71 -8.91 -3.28
N LEU A 110 13.74 -9.08 -4.08
CA LEU A 110 14.98 -9.73 -3.67
C LEU A 110 15.94 -8.81 -2.89
N ARG A 111 16.04 -7.51 -3.24
CA ARG A 111 17.04 -6.60 -2.68
C ARG A 111 16.44 -5.64 -1.66
N PHE A 112 16.97 -5.68 -0.42
CA PHE A 112 16.53 -4.80 0.68
C PHE A 112 16.57 -3.31 0.29
N LEU A 113 17.70 -2.83 -0.25
CA LEU A 113 17.87 -1.43 -0.64
C LEU A 113 16.80 -0.97 -1.67
N ARG A 114 16.45 -1.81 -2.64
CA ARG A 114 15.43 -1.46 -3.64
C ARG A 114 14.03 -1.39 -3.05
N ARG A 115 13.72 -2.26 -2.09
CA ARG A 115 12.46 -2.22 -1.34
C ARG A 115 12.34 -0.94 -0.52
N THR A 116 13.40 -0.60 0.21
CA THR A 116 13.46 0.62 1.00
C THR A 116 13.34 1.86 0.09
N SER A 117 14.09 1.90 -1.02
CA SER A 117 13.98 3.00 -2.00
C SER A 117 12.57 3.11 -2.59
N PHE A 118 11.92 1.98 -2.89
CA PHE A 118 10.54 1.96 -3.35
C PHE A 118 9.57 2.56 -2.31
N ALA A 119 9.67 2.13 -1.05
CA ALA A 119 8.84 2.67 0.03
C ALA A 119 9.07 4.18 0.23
N ILE A 120 10.32 4.65 0.16
CA ILE A 120 10.66 6.07 0.23
C ILE A 120 10.03 6.86 -0.93
N ILE A 121 10.09 6.35 -2.16
CA ILE A 121 9.49 7.02 -3.32
C ILE A 121 7.98 7.18 -3.14
N VAL A 122 7.28 6.11 -2.76
CA VAL A 122 5.83 6.16 -2.52
C VAL A 122 5.49 7.14 -1.40
N TYR A 123 6.23 7.08 -0.29
CA TYR A 123 6.10 7.97 0.84
C TYR A 123 6.26 9.44 0.45
N LEU A 124 7.33 9.79 -0.27
CA LEU A 124 7.57 11.16 -0.73
C LEU A 124 6.48 11.64 -1.69
N CYS A 125 6.00 10.80 -2.59
CA CYS A 125 4.89 11.15 -3.48
C CYS A 125 3.61 11.46 -2.67
N MET A 126 3.29 10.66 -1.65
CA MET A 126 2.13 10.90 -0.78
C MET A 126 2.31 12.18 0.06
N ALA A 127 3.50 12.41 0.62
CA ALA A 127 3.81 13.63 1.38
C ALA A 127 3.70 14.89 0.51
N LEU A 128 4.24 14.86 -0.71
CA LEU A 128 4.09 15.93 -1.70
C LEU A 128 2.63 16.18 -2.06
N GLY A 129 1.84 15.13 -2.26
CA GLY A 129 0.41 15.26 -2.52
C GLY A 129 -0.35 15.93 -1.40
N LYS A 130 -0.12 15.52 -0.14
CA LYS A 130 -0.70 16.16 1.04
C LYS A 130 -0.30 17.63 1.12
N TRP A 131 0.96 17.93 0.87
CA TRP A 131 1.46 19.31 0.86
C TRP A 131 0.79 20.16 -0.22
N ILE A 132 0.70 19.69 -1.46
CA ILE A 132 0.05 20.42 -2.56
C ILE A 132 -1.41 20.73 -2.22
N VAL A 133 -2.15 19.76 -1.68
CA VAL A 133 -3.55 19.98 -1.27
C VAL A 133 -3.62 20.96 -0.08
N SER A 134 -2.67 20.91 0.85
CA SER A 134 -2.64 21.81 2.00
C SER A 134 -2.43 23.28 1.62
N LEU A 135 -1.74 23.55 0.49
CA LEU A 135 -1.57 24.91 -0.01
C LEU A 135 -2.91 25.59 -0.38
N LEU A 136 -3.94 24.81 -0.71
CA LEU A 136 -5.30 25.35 -0.98
C LEU A 136 -5.95 25.92 0.29
N PHE A 137 -5.42 25.60 1.46
CA PHE A 137 -5.92 26.06 2.77
C PHE A 137 -4.97 27.05 3.45
N GLU A 138 -4.14 27.77 2.68
CA GLU A 138 -3.18 28.79 3.16
C GLU A 138 -2.14 28.26 4.16
N ILE A 139 -1.89 26.95 4.14
CA ILE A 139 -0.90 26.34 5.02
C ILE A 139 0.52 26.60 4.46
N THR A 140 1.42 27.01 5.31
CA THR A 140 2.77 27.49 4.97
C THR A 140 3.66 26.38 4.37
N ILE A 141 4.72 26.76 3.62
CA ILE A 141 5.72 25.84 3.06
C ILE A 141 6.36 24.92 4.13
N SER A 142 6.49 25.39 5.38
CA SER A 142 6.98 24.60 6.52
C SER A 142 6.14 23.34 6.81
N SER A 143 4.89 23.28 6.35
CA SER A 143 4.03 22.11 6.55
C SER A 143 4.52 20.85 5.81
N LEU A 144 5.29 21.00 4.71
CA LEU A 144 5.91 19.84 4.05
C LEU A 144 6.85 19.10 5.01
N ILE A 145 7.68 19.86 5.72
CA ILE A 145 8.62 19.28 6.70
C ILE A 145 7.83 18.62 7.84
N ALA A 146 6.73 19.23 8.27
CA ALA A 146 5.87 18.64 9.30
C ALA A 146 5.26 17.32 8.83
N PHE A 147 4.69 17.23 7.61
CA PHE A 147 4.16 15.97 7.06
C PHE A 147 5.24 14.89 6.95
N VAL A 148 6.45 15.25 6.49
CA VAL A 148 7.57 14.30 6.41
C VAL A 148 8.02 13.87 7.81
N ALA A 149 8.10 14.76 8.78
CA ALA A 149 8.57 14.42 10.12
C ALA A 149 7.56 13.59 10.91
N THR A 150 6.27 13.90 10.84
CA THR A 150 5.22 13.18 11.57
C THR A 150 5.00 11.76 11.06
N ASP A 151 5.13 11.55 9.73
CA ASP A 151 4.86 10.27 9.09
C ASP A 151 6.12 9.38 8.94
N ILE A 152 7.28 9.79 9.47
CA ILE A 152 8.54 9.02 9.32
C ILE A 152 8.46 7.64 9.98
N LEU A 153 7.72 7.51 11.08
CA LEU A 153 7.46 6.22 11.72
C LEU A 153 6.65 5.29 10.82
N SER A 154 5.71 5.85 10.05
CA SER A 154 4.93 5.09 9.07
C SER A 154 5.82 4.54 7.96
N LEU A 155 6.87 5.26 7.55
CA LEU A 155 7.86 4.78 6.60
C LEU A 155 8.67 3.61 7.17
N LEU A 156 9.16 3.73 8.40
CA LEU A 156 9.89 2.64 9.07
C LEU A 156 9.02 1.39 9.19
N PHE A 157 7.77 1.58 9.59
CA PHE A 157 6.79 0.51 9.68
C PHE A 157 6.52 -0.14 8.32
N ALA A 158 6.35 0.65 7.26
CA ALA A 158 6.14 0.14 5.91
C ALA A 158 7.33 -0.70 5.42
N VAL A 159 8.56 -0.25 5.67
CA VAL A 159 9.78 -1.02 5.34
C VAL A 159 9.83 -2.35 6.10
N LEU A 160 9.46 -2.34 7.39
CA LEU A 160 9.38 -3.55 8.21
C LEU A 160 8.34 -4.54 7.65
N VAL A 161 7.13 -4.07 7.35
CA VAL A 161 6.06 -4.89 6.77
C VAL A 161 6.48 -5.49 5.43
N LEU A 162 7.07 -4.69 4.54
CA LEU A 162 7.60 -5.18 3.26
C LEU A 162 8.75 -6.19 3.45
N TYR A 163 9.51 -6.08 4.54
CA TYR A 163 10.55 -7.05 4.87
C TYR A 163 9.95 -8.38 5.32
N ILE A 164 8.92 -8.37 6.15
CA ILE A 164 8.20 -9.57 6.60
C ILE A 164 7.49 -10.24 5.41
N CYS A 165 6.78 -9.47 4.61
CA CYS A 165 6.03 -9.96 3.45
C CYS A 165 6.93 -10.58 2.36
N LYS A 166 8.24 -10.29 2.35
CA LYS A 166 9.19 -10.93 1.42
C LYS A 166 9.19 -12.44 1.53
N GLY A 167 9.03 -12.97 2.76
CA GLY A 167 9.03 -14.41 3.01
C GLY A 167 7.73 -15.11 2.64
N LEU A 168 6.70 -14.36 2.26
CA LEU A 168 5.39 -14.90 1.89
C LEU A 168 5.25 -14.90 0.37
N ASP A 169 5.18 -16.10 -0.22
CA ASP A 169 5.00 -16.25 -1.65
C ASP A 169 3.66 -15.64 -2.12
N GLY A 170 3.70 -14.97 -3.27
CA GLY A 170 2.53 -14.34 -3.88
C GLY A 170 2.07 -13.03 -3.25
N VAL A 171 2.63 -12.57 -2.10
CA VAL A 171 2.22 -11.32 -1.45
C VAL A 171 2.85 -10.11 -2.13
N ILE A 172 4.13 -10.17 -2.44
CA ILE A 172 4.90 -9.07 -3.09
C ILE A 172 5.21 -9.45 -4.55
N GLU A 173 4.25 -9.96 -5.28
CA GLU A 173 4.39 -10.30 -6.70
C GLU A 173 3.30 -9.65 -7.53
N ASP A 174 3.60 -9.41 -8.81
CA ASP A 174 2.56 -9.03 -9.77
C ASP A 174 1.57 -10.17 -9.90
N GLN A 175 0.33 -9.95 -9.44
CA GLN A 175 -0.67 -11.02 -9.37
C GLN A 175 -1.03 -11.58 -10.74
N LYS A 176 -0.89 -10.79 -11.80
CA LYS A 176 -1.13 -11.29 -13.15
C LYS A 176 -0.07 -12.31 -13.56
N ALA A 177 1.21 -12.00 -13.32
CA ALA A 177 2.32 -12.91 -13.62
C ALA A 177 2.28 -14.17 -12.72
N TYR A 178 1.97 -13.99 -11.45
CA TYR A 178 1.83 -15.08 -10.47
C TYR A 178 0.75 -16.08 -10.87
N LEU A 179 -0.45 -15.59 -11.25
CA LEU A 179 -1.55 -16.48 -11.65
C LEU A 179 -1.29 -17.21 -12.98
N ILE A 180 -0.60 -16.57 -13.92
CA ILE A 180 -0.18 -17.24 -15.17
C ILE A 180 0.76 -18.39 -14.85
N ARG A 181 1.78 -18.15 -14.01
CA ARG A 181 2.74 -19.18 -13.58
C ARG A 181 2.04 -20.36 -12.90
N LEU A 182 1.12 -20.10 -11.97
CA LEU A 182 0.35 -21.15 -11.30
C LEU A 182 -0.51 -21.98 -12.26
N ASP A 183 -1.07 -21.36 -13.30
CA ASP A 183 -1.86 -22.08 -14.31
C ASP A 183 -0.97 -22.97 -15.18
N GLU A 184 0.23 -22.50 -15.52
CA GLU A 184 1.24 -23.28 -16.25
C GLU A 184 1.75 -24.47 -15.41
N GLU A 185 2.10 -24.25 -14.15
CA GLU A 185 2.53 -25.30 -13.23
C GLU A 185 1.44 -26.38 -13.07
N ARG A 186 0.19 -25.97 -12.90
CA ARG A 186 -0.94 -26.90 -12.78
C ARG A 186 -1.19 -27.72 -14.05
N LYS A 187 -1.01 -27.13 -15.23
CA LYS A 187 -1.12 -27.85 -16.50
C LYS A 187 0.00 -28.88 -16.66
N ALA A 188 1.24 -28.47 -16.30
CA ALA A 188 2.39 -29.39 -16.34
C ALA A 188 2.21 -30.59 -15.39
N GLU A 189 1.69 -30.35 -14.18
CA GLU A 189 1.36 -31.42 -13.23
C GLU A 189 0.29 -32.37 -13.77
N GLN A 190 -0.75 -31.84 -14.43
CA GLN A 190 -1.79 -32.66 -15.05
C GLN A 190 -1.23 -33.49 -16.21
N GLU A 191 -0.40 -32.93 -17.07
CA GLU A 191 0.25 -33.64 -18.17
C GLU A 191 1.17 -34.72 -17.65
N ALA A 192 1.96 -34.49 -16.61
CA ALA A 192 2.81 -35.49 -15.98
C ALA A 192 1.97 -36.65 -15.39
N PHE A 193 0.87 -36.31 -14.70
CA PHE A 193 0.00 -37.36 -14.12
C PHE A 193 -0.68 -38.25 -15.18
N PHE A 194 -1.08 -37.70 -16.32
CA PHE A 194 -1.67 -38.48 -17.41
C PHE A 194 -0.60 -39.19 -18.26
N GLY A 195 0.63 -38.67 -18.35
CA GLY A 195 1.74 -39.29 -19.09
C GLY A 195 2.27 -40.58 -18.43
N ASP A 196 2.20 -40.66 -17.08
CA ASP A 196 2.63 -41.88 -16.35
C ASP A 196 1.59 -43.04 -16.40
N GLN A 197 0.43 -42.84 -17.02
CA GLN A 197 -0.63 -43.86 -17.11
C GLN A 197 -0.61 -44.67 -18.43
N PHE A 198 0.33 -44.38 -19.31
CA PHE A 198 0.54 -45.09 -20.59
C PHE A 198 1.98 -45.63 -20.68
#